data_103bf16882185669edbb5f4964becbb3
#
_entry.id   103bf16882185669edbb5f4964becbb3
#
_cell.length_a   1.000
_cell.length_b   1.000
_cell.length_c   1.000
_cell.angle_alpha   90.00
_cell.angle_beta   90.00
_cell.angle_gamma   90.00
#
_symmetry.space_group_name_H-M   'P 1'
#
loop_
_entity.id
_entity.type
_entity.pdbx_description
1 polymer ?
#
loop_
_entity_poly.entity_id
_entity_poly.type
_entity_poly.pdbx_seq_one_letter_code
_entity_poly.pdbx_strand_id
1 'polypeptide(L)'
;MVKLPQALGFGREVESILLILSDHPEEIVRKIADKKSVGDYLLVGEKTKFLADTYFDTPGHFLSHRKLNLRIRTDSQDRWITMKTHPRRTLWGGMVRSEMEVPWSHETIERVVSELRIPPQSPSPAGQTNLSDPIELLKSKGLVPIQHRETQRQVRDVTSSPEGSPVLAELDIDSVLYDFDDQKIRLFEVEVESKSEKGQNVVKSVTKSLKGEYGPILRSWRHGKLATGTGIAKLLKSGELKPLIDAENRLLPAAYDMLNRIL
;
A
#
# COMPACT_ATOMS: atom_id res chain seq x y z
N MET A 1 -2.08 -10.63 20.29
CA MET A 1 -2.10 -9.26 19.72
C MET A 1 -0.75 -8.61 20.01
N VAL A 2 -0.04 -8.14 19.01
CA VAL A 2 1.24 -7.45 19.23
C VAL A 2 0.94 -6.16 19.99
N LYS A 3 1.59 -5.97 21.16
CA LYS A 3 1.50 -4.71 21.88
C LYS A 3 2.35 -3.67 21.16
N LEU A 4 1.71 -2.71 20.49
CA LEU A 4 2.41 -1.63 19.80
C LEU A 4 2.98 -0.64 20.81
N PRO A 5 4.20 -0.12 20.59
CA PRO A 5 4.76 0.94 21.41
C PRO A 5 3.91 2.21 21.29
N GLN A 6 3.39 2.71 22.39
CA GLN A 6 2.61 3.96 22.42
C GLN A 6 3.42 5.17 21.95
N ALA A 7 4.72 5.16 22.22
CA ALA A 7 5.65 6.21 21.83
C ALA A 7 5.76 6.44 20.31
N LEU A 8 5.34 5.46 19.50
CA LEU A 8 5.38 5.56 18.02
C LEU A 8 4.14 6.21 17.41
N GLY A 9 3.09 6.50 18.18
CA GLY A 9 1.95 7.29 17.71
C GLY A 9 1.10 6.62 16.62
N PHE A 10 0.81 5.32 16.75
CA PHE A 10 -0.04 4.61 15.80
C PHE A 10 -1.47 5.15 15.78
N GLY A 11 -1.95 5.53 14.60
CA GLY A 11 -3.35 5.82 14.32
C GLY A 11 -4.12 4.59 13.82
N ARG A 12 -5.45 4.72 13.72
CA ARG A 12 -6.32 3.72 13.13
C ARG A 12 -6.57 4.04 11.66
N GLU A 13 -6.26 3.12 10.78
CA GLU A 13 -6.54 3.18 9.34
C GLU A 13 -7.71 2.24 9.00
N VAL A 14 -8.64 2.72 8.17
CA VAL A 14 -9.75 1.93 7.62
C VAL A 14 -9.76 2.15 6.11
N GLU A 15 -9.62 1.07 5.36
CA GLU A 15 -9.55 1.12 3.90
C GLU A 15 -10.35 0.00 3.23
N SER A 16 -10.60 0.16 1.95
CA SER A 16 -11.00 -0.92 1.04
C SER A 16 -10.18 -0.85 -0.23
N ILE A 17 -9.90 -2.01 -0.83
CA ILE A 17 -9.14 -2.14 -2.07
C ILE A 17 -10.01 -2.83 -3.12
N LEU A 18 -10.04 -2.26 -4.32
CA LEU A 18 -10.68 -2.82 -5.50
C LEU A 18 -9.65 -2.93 -6.62
N LEU A 19 -9.38 -4.15 -7.09
CA LEU A 19 -8.58 -4.37 -8.30
C LEU A 19 -9.36 -3.96 -9.53
N ILE A 20 -8.69 -3.33 -10.49
CA ILE A 20 -9.25 -3.03 -11.82
C ILE A 20 -8.89 -4.20 -12.76
N LEU A 21 -9.89 -5.02 -13.10
CA LEU A 21 -9.76 -6.18 -13.99
C LEU A 21 -10.38 -5.84 -15.35
N SER A 22 -9.59 -5.23 -16.21
CA SER A 22 -10.00 -4.79 -17.53
C SER A 22 -8.86 -5.02 -18.52
N ASP A 23 -9.19 -5.27 -19.79
CA ASP A 23 -8.20 -5.31 -20.87
C ASP A 23 -7.64 -3.91 -21.17
N HIS A 24 -8.37 -2.86 -20.75
CA HIS A 24 -8.00 -1.44 -20.88
C HIS A 24 -8.04 -0.74 -19.52
N PRO A 25 -7.19 -1.11 -18.55
CA PRO A 25 -7.29 -0.62 -17.18
C PRO A 25 -7.04 0.89 -17.06
N GLU A 26 -6.20 1.46 -17.92
CA GLU A 26 -5.91 2.90 -17.96
C GLU A 26 -7.15 3.75 -18.32
N GLU A 27 -8.08 3.20 -19.11
CA GLU A 27 -9.35 3.87 -19.37
C GLU A 27 -10.25 3.90 -18.15
N ILE A 28 -10.27 2.80 -17.39
CA ILE A 28 -11.03 2.72 -16.14
C ILE A 28 -10.45 3.66 -15.09
N VAL A 29 -9.12 3.71 -14.98
CA VAL A 29 -8.41 4.68 -14.12
C VAL A 29 -8.87 6.10 -14.45
N ARG A 30 -8.81 6.51 -15.73
CA ARG A 30 -9.26 7.86 -16.15
C ARG A 30 -10.74 8.10 -15.84
N LYS A 31 -11.61 7.14 -16.18
CA LYS A 31 -13.07 7.25 -15.95
C LYS A 31 -13.38 7.44 -14.46
N ILE A 32 -12.66 6.76 -13.56
CA ILE A 32 -12.85 6.92 -12.12
C ILE A 32 -12.28 8.26 -11.64
N ALA A 33 -11.10 8.64 -12.13
CA ALA A 33 -10.43 9.89 -11.74
C ALA A 33 -11.24 11.13 -12.14
N ASP A 34 -11.87 11.12 -13.32
CA ASP A 34 -12.64 12.24 -13.87
C ASP A 34 -14.03 12.41 -13.22
N LYS A 35 -14.45 11.45 -12.37
CA LYS A 35 -15.75 11.52 -11.71
C LYS A 35 -15.85 12.73 -10.79
N LYS A 36 -17.03 13.32 -10.76
CA LYS A 36 -17.37 14.44 -9.86
C LYS A 36 -18.05 13.95 -8.58
N SER A 37 -18.59 12.72 -8.61
CA SER A 37 -19.27 12.12 -7.46
C SER A 37 -19.24 10.59 -7.53
N VAL A 38 -19.38 9.95 -6.36
CA VAL A 38 -19.58 8.50 -6.23
C VAL A 38 -20.66 8.26 -5.17
N GLY A 39 -21.81 7.70 -5.59
CA GLY A 39 -22.99 7.60 -4.75
C GLY A 39 -23.42 9.01 -4.29
N ASP A 40 -23.60 9.16 -2.98
CA ASP A 40 -24.03 10.41 -2.36
C ASP A 40 -22.88 11.37 -2.03
N TYR A 41 -21.66 11.07 -2.45
CA TYR A 41 -20.46 11.84 -2.10
C TYR A 41 -19.86 12.54 -3.32
N LEU A 42 -19.32 13.72 -3.08
CA LEU A 42 -18.58 14.48 -4.08
C LEU A 42 -17.10 14.09 -4.05
N LEU A 43 -16.48 14.09 -5.23
CA LEU A 43 -15.05 13.95 -5.41
C LEU A 43 -14.48 15.32 -5.73
N VAL A 44 -13.72 15.88 -4.79
CA VAL A 44 -13.08 17.19 -4.92
C VAL A 44 -11.57 17.08 -4.91
N GLY A 45 -10.90 18.15 -5.30
CA GLY A 45 -9.45 18.13 -5.45
C GLY A 45 -9.01 17.13 -6.52
N GLU A 46 -7.82 17.34 -7.04
CA GLU A 46 -7.16 16.42 -7.97
C GLU A 46 -5.67 16.57 -7.75
N LYS A 47 -5.03 15.50 -7.30
CA LYS A 47 -3.58 15.46 -7.06
C LYS A 47 -3.01 14.20 -7.67
N THR A 48 -1.91 14.33 -8.39
CA THR A 48 -1.12 13.18 -8.83
C THR A 48 0.13 13.07 -7.96
N LYS A 49 0.39 11.87 -7.45
CA LYS A 49 1.59 11.54 -6.67
C LYS A 49 2.39 10.44 -7.36
N PHE A 50 3.71 10.51 -7.23
CA PHE A 50 4.63 9.47 -7.67
C PHE A 50 5.35 8.95 -6.42
N LEU A 51 4.94 7.77 -5.98
CA LEU A 51 5.39 7.17 -4.74
C LEU A 51 6.38 6.04 -5.05
N ALA A 52 7.52 6.04 -4.38
CA ALA A 52 8.45 4.91 -4.37
C ALA A 52 8.50 4.32 -2.95
N ASP A 53 8.13 3.05 -2.82
CA ASP A 53 8.11 2.34 -1.54
C ASP A 53 9.18 1.25 -1.52
N THR A 54 10.07 1.29 -0.51
CA THR A 54 10.98 0.18 -0.21
C THR A 54 10.61 -0.41 1.14
N TYR A 55 10.25 -1.68 1.16
CA TYR A 55 9.93 -2.43 2.37
C TYR A 55 11.15 -3.12 2.94
N PHE A 56 11.18 -3.21 4.28
CA PHE A 56 12.29 -3.78 5.03
C PHE A 56 11.84 -4.83 6.03
N ASP A 57 12.71 -5.81 6.24
CA ASP A 57 12.64 -6.75 7.35
C ASP A 57 14.07 -7.13 7.76
N THR A 58 14.22 -7.86 8.85
CA THR A 58 15.51 -8.52 9.13
C THR A 58 15.66 -9.77 8.25
N PRO A 59 16.88 -10.28 8.04
CA PRO A 59 17.08 -11.57 7.37
C PRO A 59 16.29 -12.74 7.99
N GLY A 60 16.05 -12.68 9.29
CA GLY A 60 15.22 -13.65 10.01
C GLY A 60 13.72 -13.33 10.04
N HIS A 61 13.22 -12.41 9.23
CA HIS A 61 11.81 -12.06 9.12
C HIS A 61 11.16 -11.61 10.44
N PHE A 62 11.90 -10.89 11.28
CA PHE A 62 11.48 -10.47 12.61
C PHE A 62 10.20 -9.63 12.61
N LEU A 63 10.08 -8.68 11.67
CA LEU A 63 8.88 -7.83 11.55
C LEU A 63 7.69 -8.65 11.04
N SER A 64 7.87 -9.44 10.01
CA SER A 64 6.83 -10.31 9.44
C SER A 64 6.28 -11.29 10.48
N HIS A 65 7.13 -11.93 11.28
CA HIS A 65 6.71 -12.81 12.38
C HIS A 65 5.86 -12.07 13.44
N ARG A 66 6.09 -10.78 13.61
CA ARG A 66 5.32 -9.91 14.49
C ARG A 66 4.12 -9.25 13.81
N LYS A 67 3.85 -9.60 12.55
CA LYS A 67 2.76 -9.03 11.76
C LYS A 67 2.87 -7.52 11.62
N LEU A 68 4.09 -7.04 11.41
CA LEU A 68 4.44 -5.64 11.20
C LEU A 68 5.08 -5.48 9.81
N ASN A 69 4.82 -4.36 9.18
CA ASN A 69 5.42 -3.94 7.93
C ASN A 69 6.13 -2.61 8.16
N LEU A 70 7.36 -2.51 7.72
CA LEU A 70 8.15 -1.27 7.75
C LEU A 70 8.52 -0.88 6.33
N ARG A 71 8.29 0.36 5.96
CA ARG A 71 8.75 0.90 4.66
C ARG A 71 9.32 2.30 4.79
N ILE A 72 10.21 2.63 3.87
CA ILE A 72 10.51 4.01 3.49
C ILE A 72 9.70 4.32 2.23
N ARG A 73 8.94 5.40 2.30
CA ARG A 73 8.21 5.98 1.17
C ARG A 73 8.90 7.25 0.72
N THR A 74 9.14 7.39 -0.56
CA THR A 74 9.51 8.66 -1.19
C THR A 74 8.29 9.18 -1.95
N ASP A 75 7.89 10.41 -1.67
CA ASP A 75 6.87 11.17 -2.40
C ASP A 75 7.54 12.46 -2.90
N SER A 76 7.85 12.49 -4.19
CA SER A 76 8.66 13.58 -4.78
C SER A 76 10.03 13.71 -4.11
N GLN A 77 10.22 14.69 -3.22
CA GLN A 77 11.46 14.91 -2.47
C GLN A 77 11.34 14.52 -0.99
N ASP A 78 10.12 14.35 -0.52
CA ASP A 78 9.85 14.01 0.87
C ASP A 78 10.01 12.51 1.09
N ARG A 79 10.54 12.17 2.26
CA ARG A 79 10.70 10.77 2.67
C ARG A 79 10.00 10.53 3.97
N TRP A 80 9.29 9.42 4.03
CA TRP A 80 8.45 9.02 5.16
C TRP A 80 8.86 7.64 5.65
N ILE A 81 8.84 7.45 6.95
CA ILE A 81 8.89 6.12 7.54
C ILE A 81 7.47 5.72 7.91
N THR A 82 7.05 4.57 7.39
CA THR A 82 5.70 4.05 7.62
C THR A 82 5.77 2.68 8.26
N MET A 83 5.01 2.48 9.32
CA MET A 83 4.78 1.16 9.91
C MET A 83 3.30 0.85 9.93
N LYS A 84 2.96 -0.37 9.53
CA LYS A 84 1.58 -0.88 9.53
C LYS A 84 1.51 -2.23 10.22
N THR A 85 0.43 -2.46 10.96
CA THR A 85 0.12 -3.80 11.46
C THR A 85 -0.57 -4.64 10.37
N HIS A 86 -0.59 -5.95 10.57
CA HIS A 86 -1.42 -6.83 9.74
C HIS A 86 -2.91 -6.42 9.84
N PRO A 87 -3.61 -6.26 8.70
CA PRO A 87 -4.99 -5.80 8.70
C PRO A 87 -5.95 -6.85 9.27
N ARG A 88 -6.99 -6.39 9.95
CA ARG A 88 -8.17 -7.19 10.29
C ARG A 88 -9.29 -6.87 9.30
N ARG A 89 -9.97 -7.91 8.83
CA ARG A 89 -11.08 -7.77 7.90
C ARG A 89 -12.36 -7.37 8.61
N THR A 90 -13.12 -6.52 7.97
CA THR A 90 -14.48 -6.17 8.40
C THR A 90 -15.51 -7.09 7.73
N LEU A 91 -16.72 -7.17 8.28
CA LEU A 91 -17.81 -7.97 7.70
C LEU A 91 -18.24 -7.46 6.30
N TRP A 92 -18.03 -6.18 6.01
CA TRP A 92 -18.38 -5.59 4.72
C TRP A 92 -17.25 -5.66 3.68
N GLY A 93 -16.13 -6.27 4.02
CA GLY A 93 -15.01 -6.53 3.09
C GLY A 93 -13.88 -5.50 3.13
N GLY A 94 -13.95 -4.48 3.99
CA GLY A 94 -12.86 -3.54 4.21
C GLY A 94 -11.81 -4.10 5.17
N MET A 95 -10.73 -3.35 5.34
CA MET A 95 -9.61 -3.65 6.22
C MET A 95 -9.44 -2.57 7.28
N VAL A 96 -9.04 -2.99 8.48
CA VAL A 96 -8.70 -2.10 9.59
C VAL A 96 -7.36 -2.50 10.15
N ARG A 97 -6.45 -1.55 10.29
CA ARG A 97 -5.13 -1.76 10.90
C ARG A 97 -4.66 -0.52 11.65
N SER A 98 -3.57 -0.66 12.37
CA SER A 98 -2.86 0.48 12.94
C SER A 98 -1.72 0.89 12.02
N GLU A 99 -1.58 2.19 11.80
CA GLU A 99 -0.53 2.79 11.00
C GLU A 99 0.15 3.92 11.76
N MET A 100 1.45 4.01 11.59
CA MET A 100 2.28 5.17 11.90
C MET A 100 2.93 5.61 10.60
N GLU A 101 2.75 6.87 10.21
CA GLU A 101 3.46 7.47 9.08
C GLU A 101 3.97 8.84 9.52
N VAL A 102 5.27 9.04 9.48
CA VAL A 102 5.94 10.26 9.93
C VAL A 102 7.10 10.61 8.99
N PRO A 103 7.47 11.89 8.85
CA PRO A 103 8.69 12.25 8.15
C PRO A 103 9.88 11.50 8.73
N TRP A 104 10.77 11.02 7.83
CA TRP A 104 11.95 10.33 8.29
C TRP A 104 12.94 11.30 8.97
N SER A 105 13.63 10.80 9.97
CA SER A 105 14.82 11.40 10.56
C SER A 105 15.67 10.30 11.18
N HIS A 106 16.93 10.59 11.45
CA HIS A 106 17.78 9.68 12.20
C HIS A 106 17.13 9.27 13.53
N GLU A 107 16.63 10.27 14.27
CA GLU A 107 15.97 10.05 15.56
C GLU A 107 14.74 9.14 15.43
N THR A 108 13.94 9.33 14.38
CA THR A 108 12.76 8.49 14.13
C THR A 108 13.15 7.04 13.86
N ILE A 109 14.19 6.80 13.04
CA ILE A 109 14.66 5.43 12.77
C ILE A 109 15.24 4.78 14.02
N GLU A 110 16.08 5.50 14.78
CA GLU A 110 16.63 4.99 16.04
C GLU A 110 15.51 4.62 17.02
N ARG A 111 14.50 5.48 17.14
CA ARG A 111 13.33 5.22 17.99
C ARG A 111 12.55 3.98 17.52
N VAL A 112 12.30 3.83 16.22
CA VAL A 112 11.62 2.67 15.65
C VAL A 112 12.40 1.38 15.96
N VAL A 113 13.70 1.37 15.70
CA VAL A 113 14.57 0.21 15.94
C VAL A 113 14.59 -0.17 17.42
N SER A 114 14.74 0.82 18.31
CA SER A 114 14.76 0.64 19.76
C SER A 114 13.41 0.14 20.30
N GLU A 115 12.33 0.82 19.99
CA GLU A 115 10.99 0.51 20.50
C GLU A 115 10.50 -0.87 20.04
N LEU A 116 10.84 -1.27 18.83
CA LEU A 116 10.54 -2.60 18.33
C LEU A 116 11.48 -3.67 18.86
N ARG A 117 12.58 -3.27 19.48
CA ARG A 117 13.66 -4.18 19.91
C ARG A 117 14.12 -5.07 18.76
N ILE A 118 14.39 -4.43 17.62
CA ILE A 118 14.94 -5.14 16.45
C ILE A 118 16.29 -5.71 16.87
N PRO A 119 16.51 -7.04 16.73
CA PRO A 119 17.76 -7.64 17.16
C PRO A 119 18.93 -7.02 16.40
N PRO A 120 20.03 -6.68 17.10
CA PRO A 120 21.23 -6.25 16.41
C PRO A 120 21.71 -7.36 15.47
N GLN A 121 21.94 -7.00 14.22
CA GLN A 121 22.53 -7.89 13.24
C GLN A 121 24.02 -7.54 13.09
N SER A 122 24.82 -8.52 12.71
CA SER A 122 26.22 -8.22 12.36
C SER A 122 26.22 -7.17 11.24
N PRO A 123 26.99 -6.08 11.38
CA PRO A 123 27.04 -5.07 10.34
C PRO A 123 27.46 -5.75 9.02
N SER A 124 26.71 -5.49 7.96
CA SER A 124 27.15 -5.85 6.61
C SER A 124 28.52 -5.19 6.39
N PRO A 125 29.50 -5.84 5.74
CA PRO A 125 30.78 -5.23 5.41
C PRO A 125 30.52 -4.09 4.43
N ALA A 126 30.16 -2.94 4.95
CA ALA A 126 29.74 -1.80 4.16
C ALA A 126 30.95 -0.90 3.93
N GLY A 127 31.13 -0.55 2.67
CA GLY A 127 31.78 0.69 2.29
C GLY A 127 31.15 1.89 3.01
N GLN A 128 31.67 3.09 2.80
CA GLN A 128 31.19 4.32 3.42
C GLN A 128 29.66 4.43 3.35
N THR A 129 28.98 4.17 4.47
CA THR A 129 27.51 4.21 4.55
C THR A 129 27.08 5.66 4.58
N ASN A 130 26.34 6.11 3.58
CA ASN A 130 25.73 7.43 3.60
C ASN A 130 24.54 7.44 4.58
N LEU A 131 24.81 7.72 5.85
CA LEU A 131 23.79 7.75 6.90
C LEU A 131 22.76 8.87 6.72
N SER A 132 22.92 9.77 5.75
CA SER A 132 21.89 10.76 5.41
C SER A 132 20.79 10.18 4.49
N ASP A 133 20.94 8.92 4.07
CA ASP A 133 19.90 8.18 3.34
C ASP A 133 19.19 7.20 4.29
N PRO A 134 17.84 7.25 4.40
CA PRO A 134 17.11 6.36 5.31
C PRO A 134 17.22 4.87 4.97
N ILE A 135 17.40 4.55 3.68
CA ILE A 135 17.58 3.17 3.23
C ILE A 135 18.90 2.63 3.75
N GLU A 136 19.99 3.39 3.57
CA GLU A 136 21.31 3.00 4.04
C GLU A 136 21.39 2.99 5.58
N LEU A 137 20.69 3.90 6.25
CA LEU A 137 20.58 3.88 7.70
C LEU A 137 19.88 2.61 8.20
N LEU A 138 18.76 2.21 7.59
CA LEU A 138 18.06 0.96 7.95
C LEU A 138 18.94 -0.28 7.70
N LYS A 139 19.68 -0.30 6.57
CA LYS A 139 20.65 -1.37 6.28
C LYS A 139 21.75 -1.44 7.34
N SER A 140 22.25 -0.31 7.81
CA SER A 140 23.26 -0.28 8.89
C SER A 140 22.73 -0.82 10.22
N LYS A 141 21.39 -0.82 10.42
CA LYS A 141 20.73 -1.44 11.57
C LYS A 141 20.41 -2.92 11.36
N GLY A 142 20.88 -3.52 10.26
CA GLY A 142 20.68 -4.93 9.95
C GLY A 142 19.34 -5.28 9.33
N LEU A 143 18.59 -4.29 8.84
CA LEU A 143 17.41 -4.55 8.01
C LEU A 143 17.82 -4.66 6.53
N VAL A 144 17.13 -5.52 5.83
CA VAL A 144 17.33 -5.72 4.39
C VAL A 144 16.09 -5.33 3.62
N PRO A 145 16.23 -4.74 2.41
CA PRO A 145 15.09 -4.51 1.56
C PRO A 145 14.50 -5.85 1.10
N ILE A 146 13.18 -5.97 1.17
CA ILE A 146 12.43 -7.19 0.82
C ILE A 146 11.49 -6.99 -0.37
N GLN A 147 11.15 -5.76 -0.68
CA GLN A 147 10.30 -5.42 -1.83
C GLN A 147 10.49 -3.95 -2.21
N HIS A 148 10.55 -3.69 -3.51
CA HIS A 148 10.48 -2.35 -4.07
C HIS A 148 9.28 -2.23 -5.01
N ARG A 149 8.62 -1.06 -5.01
CA ARG A 149 7.56 -0.74 -5.95
C ARG A 149 7.43 0.76 -6.16
N GLU A 150 6.92 1.12 -7.32
CA GLU A 150 6.53 2.47 -7.68
C GLU A 150 5.02 2.54 -7.85
N THR A 151 4.42 3.67 -7.49
CA THR A 151 2.97 3.87 -7.64
C THR A 151 2.73 5.26 -8.21
N GLN A 152 2.07 5.32 -9.35
CA GLN A 152 1.45 6.55 -9.82
C GLN A 152 0.03 6.57 -9.27
N ARG A 153 -0.27 7.55 -8.42
CA ARG A 153 -1.51 7.69 -7.67
C ARG A 153 -2.24 8.95 -8.07
N GLN A 154 -3.50 8.82 -8.43
CA GLN A 154 -4.42 9.94 -8.55
C GLN A 154 -5.29 9.98 -7.30
N VAL A 155 -5.28 11.12 -6.60
CA VAL A 155 -5.95 11.30 -5.31
C VAL A 155 -7.15 12.21 -5.49
N ARG A 156 -8.31 11.79 -4.96
CA ARG A 156 -9.54 12.57 -4.89
C ARG A 156 -10.05 12.58 -3.44
N ASP A 157 -10.34 13.76 -2.94
CA ASP A 157 -10.95 13.92 -1.62
C ASP A 157 -12.46 13.64 -1.70
N VAL A 158 -12.97 12.82 -0.79
CA VAL A 158 -14.38 12.45 -0.69
C VAL A 158 -15.05 13.32 0.37
N THR A 159 -16.05 14.11 -0.02
CA THR A 159 -16.77 15.04 0.84
C THR A 159 -18.27 14.90 0.72
N SER A 160 -19.04 15.44 1.67
CA SER A 160 -20.52 15.44 1.62
C SER A 160 -21.11 16.67 0.92
N SER A 161 -20.32 17.74 0.73
CA SER A 161 -20.78 18.96 0.04
C SER A 161 -19.59 19.70 -0.60
N PRO A 162 -19.84 20.64 -1.56
CA PRO A 162 -18.82 21.16 -2.47
C PRO A 162 -17.69 21.95 -1.82
N GLU A 163 -17.98 22.83 -0.88
CA GLU A 163 -16.99 23.76 -0.29
C GLU A 163 -16.99 23.73 1.23
N GLY A 164 -15.78 23.80 1.82
CA GLY A 164 -15.59 23.93 3.27
C GLY A 164 -15.92 22.70 4.08
N SER A 165 -16.34 21.60 3.44
CA SER A 165 -16.63 20.35 4.15
C SER A 165 -15.36 19.58 4.50
N PRO A 166 -15.33 18.92 5.66
CA PRO A 166 -14.21 18.08 6.03
C PRO A 166 -14.08 16.92 5.03
N VAL A 167 -12.85 16.54 4.73
CA VAL A 167 -12.55 15.33 3.97
C VAL A 167 -12.92 14.13 4.84
N LEU A 168 -13.85 13.31 4.33
CA LEU A 168 -14.36 12.13 5.04
C LEU A 168 -13.57 10.87 4.71
N ALA A 169 -13.14 10.76 3.45
CA ALA A 169 -12.32 9.68 2.94
C ALA A 169 -11.45 10.20 1.79
N GLU A 170 -10.46 9.44 1.41
CA GLU A 170 -9.63 9.65 0.22
C GLU A 170 -9.88 8.51 -0.75
N LEU A 171 -10.04 8.82 -2.02
CA LEU A 171 -10.14 7.89 -3.13
C LEU A 171 -8.83 7.95 -3.89
N ASP A 172 -8.05 6.89 -3.81
CA ASP A 172 -6.79 6.73 -4.49
C ASP A 172 -6.95 5.78 -5.67
N ILE A 173 -6.57 6.23 -6.86
CA ILE A 173 -6.58 5.42 -8.08
C ILE A 173 -5.14 5.18 -8.47
N ASP A 174 -4.69 3.93 -8.34
CA ASP A 174 -3.29 3.54 -8.38
C ASP A 174 -2.94 2.73 -9.63
N SER A 175 -1.86 3.12 -10.29
CA SER A 175 -1.07 2.27 -11.18
C SER A 175 0.18 1.83 -10.40
N VAL A 176 0.25 0.57 -10.03
CA VAL A 176 1.30 0.01 -9.17
C VAL A 176 2.26 -0.83 -9.99
N LEU A 177 3.55 -0.50 -9.98
CA LEU A 177 4.62 -1.22 -10.63
C LEU A 177 5.50 -1.90 -9.59
N TYR A 178 5.44 -3.21 -9.52
CA TYR A 178 6.34 -4.04 -8.72
C TYR A 178 7.62 -4.31 -9.50
N ASP A 179 8.76 -4.17 -8.83
CA ASP A 179 10.08 -4.46 -9.40
C ASP A 179 10.65 -5.73 -8.73
N PHE A 180 10.92 -6.74 -9.56
CA PHE A 180 11.45 -8.05 -9.14
C PHE A 180 12.78 -8.33 -9.86
N ASP A 181 13.67 -7.33 -9.90
CA ASP A 181 14.98 -7.38 -10.57
C ASP A 181 14.86 -7.68 -12.08
N ASP A 182 14.54 -8.92 -12.44
CA ASP A 182 14.46 -9.38 -13.82
C ASP A 182 13.12 -9.08 -14.50
N GLN A 183 12.08 -8.78 -13.73
CA GLN A 183 10.73 -8.58 -14.24
C GLN A 183 9.95 -7.54 -13.47
N LYS A 184 9.31 -6.63 -14.20
CA LYS A 184 8.38 -5.65 -13.64
C LYS A 184 6.95 -6.09 -13.91
N ILE A 185 6.10 -6.01 -12.87
CA ILE A 185 4.68 -6.37 -12.97
C ILE A 185 3.82 -5.18 -12.59
N ARG A 186 2.90 -4.83 -13.47
CA ARG A 186 1.96 -3.73 -13.28
C ARG A 186 0.57 -4.25 -12.91
N LEU A 187 -0.03 -3.59 -11.94
CA LEU A 187 -1.45 -3.77 -11.62
C LEU A 187 -2.12 -2.41 -11.36
N PHE A 188 -3.44 -2.42 -11.38
CA PHE A 188 -4.27 -1.23 -11.17
C PHE A 188 -5.27 -1.50 -10.08
N GLU A 189 -5.41 -0.55 -9.18
CA GLU A 189 -6.37 -0.69 -8.08
C GLU A 189 -6.94 0.66 -7.66
N VAL A 190 -8.05 0.60 -6.97
CA VAL A 190 -8.69 1.74 -6.31
C VAL A 190 -8.69 1.46 -4.81
N GLU A 191 -8.12 2.37 -4.04
CA GLU A 191 -8.22 2.37 -2.58
C GLU A 191 -9.20 3.46 -2.14
N VAL A 192 -10.01 3.15 -1.15
CA VAL A 192 -10.83 4.15 -0.44
C VAL A 192 -10.42 4.09 1.01
N GLU A 193 -9.85 5.18 1.51
CA GLU A 193 -9.31 5.27 2.87
C GLU A 193 -10.04 6.31 3.70
N SER A 194 -10.39 5.97 4.93
CA SER A 194 -11.04 6.89 5.86
C SER A 194 -10.07 7.97 6.35
N LYS A 195 -10.49 9.24 6.27
CA LYS A 195 -9.74 10.38 6.81
C LYS A 195 -10.41 10.99 8.06
N SER A 196 -11.46 10.33 8.58
CA SER A 196 -12.17 10.78 9.77
C SER A 196 -12.68 9.58 10.59
N GLU A 197 -13.01 9.80 11.85
CA GLU A 197 -13.61 8.76 12.70
C GLU A 197 -14.93 8.21 12.12
N LYS A 198 -15.70 9.05 11.44
CA LYS A 198 -16.96 8.67 10.77
C LYS A 198 -16.74 8.06 9.37
N GLY A 199 -15.52 8.09 8.86
CA GLY A 199 -15.18 7.72 7.49
C GLY A 199 -15.41 6.24 7.16
N GLN A 200 -15.47 5.34 8.14
CA GLN A 200 -15.71 3.92 7.87
C GLN A 200 -17.01 3.66 7.08
N ASN A 201 -18.09 4.38 7.38
CA ASN A 201 -19.35 4.25 6.64
C ASN A 201 -19.22 4.85 5.24
N VAL A 202 -18.46 5.94 5.10
CA VAL A 202 -18.16 6.56 3.79
C VAL A 202 -17.36 5.59 2.93
N VAL A 203 -16.28 5.00 3.45
CA VAL A 203 -15.48 3.97 2.74
C VAL A 203 -16.38 2.84 2.24
N LYS A 204 -17.24 2.30 3.12
CA LYS A 204 -18.19 1.24 2.75
C LYS A 204 -19.15 1.67 1.64
N SER A 205 -19.74 2.88 1.74
CA SER A 205 -20.71 3.40 0.78
C SER A 205 -20.07 3.67 -0.59
N VAL A 206 -18.93 4.37 -0.62
CA VAL A 206 -18.17 4.66 -1.85
C VAL A 206 -17.75 3.35 -2.53
N THR A 207 -17.20 2.39 -1.78
CA THR A 207 -16.82 1.07 -2.29
C THR A 207 -18.02 0.35 -2.93
N LYS A 208 -19.18 0.37 -2.26
CA LYS A 208 -20.40 -0.25 -2.77
C LYS A 208 -20.88 0.42 -4.07
N SER A 209 -20.85 1.75 -4.12
CA SER A 209 -21.26 2.51 -5.30
C SER A 209 -20.36 2.25 -6.50
N LEU A 210 -19.04 2.28 -6.32
CA LEU A 210 -18.08 1.94 -7.37
C LEU A 210 -18.29 0.51 -7.89
N LYS A 211 -18.47 -0.47 -7.01
CA LYS A 211 -18.76 -1.85 -7.42
C LYS A 211 -20.09 -2.00 -8.13
N GLY A 212 -21.10 -1.24 -7.74
CA GLY A 212 -22.40 -1.22 -8.40
C GLY A 212 -22.32 -0.66 -9.83
N GLU A 213 -21.50 0.37 -10.02
CA GLU A 213 -21.34 1.03 -11.32
C GLU A 213 -20.45 0.24 -12.29
N TYR A 214 -19.33 -0.30 -11.81
CA TYR A 214 -18.33 -0.96 -12.67
C TYR A 214 -18.48 -2.50 -12.69
N GLY A 215 -19.35 -3.06 -11.86
CA GLY A 215 -19.64 -4.49 -11.84
C GLY A 215 -18.41 -5.36 -11.65
N PRO A 216 -18.19 -6.39 -12.50
CA PRO A 216 -17.09 -7.33 -12.35
C PRO A 216 -15.70 -6.75 -12.64
N ILE A 217 -15.64 -5.55 -13.27
CA ILE A 217 -14.39 -4.84 -13.56
C ILE A 217 -13.69 -4.44 -12.27
N LEU A 218 -14.44 -4.08 -11.22
CA LEU A 218 -13.90 -3.75 -9.90
C LEU A 218 -14.10 -4.89 -8.91
N ARG A 219 -13.03 -5.66 -8.70
CA ARG A 219 -13.04 -6.82 -7.80
C ARG A 219 -12.47 -6.46 -6.43
N SER A 220 -13.23 -6.74 -5.36
CA SER A 220 -12.72 -6.56 -3.99
C SER A 220 -11.45 -7.36 -3.76
N TRP A 221 -10.42 -6.72 -3.21
CA TRP A 221 -9.14 -7.31 -2.89
C TRP A 221 -8.90 -7.26 -1.38
N ARG A 222 -8.36 -8.34 -0.82
CA ARG A 222 -8.27 -8.52 0.64
C ARG A 222 -6.84 -8.41 1.15
N HIS A 223 -5.91 -8.11 0.26
CA HIS A 223 -4.50 -8.12 0.55
C HIS A 223 -3.91 -6.75 0.24
N GLY A 224 -3.13 -6.20 1.16
CA GLY A 224 -2.41 -4.96 0.90
C GLY A 224 -1.25 -5.18 -0.09
N LYS A 225 -0.74 -4.11 -0.65
CA LYS A 225 0.31 -4.11 -1.69
C LYS A 225 1.53 -4.97 -1.33
N LEU A 226 2.03 -4.95 -0.08
CA LEU A 226 3.17 -5.79 0.32
C LEU A 226 2.84 -7.28 0.19
N ALA A 227 1.69 -7.73 0.70
CA ALA A 227 1.30 -9.13 0.59
C ALA A 227 1.11 -9.54 -0.87
N THR A 228 0.45 -8.70 -1.68
CA THR A 228 0.27 -8.92 -3.12
C THR A 228 1.61 -9.09 -3.81
N GLY A 229 2.57 -8.19 -3.61
CA GLY A 229 3.90 -8.31 -4.21
C GLY A 229 4.68 -9.55 -3.73
N THR A 230 4.54 -9.93 -2.46
CA THR A 230 5.13 -11.17 -1.93
C THR A 230 4.55 -12.41 -2.63
N GLY A 231 3.23 -12.41 -2.86
CA GLY A 231 2.57 -13.49 -3.61
C GLY A 231 3.04 -13.55 -5.06
N ILE A 232 3.13 -12.40 -5.73
CA ILE A 232 3.66 -12.29 -7.10
C ILE A 232 5.08 -12.86 -7.17
N ALA A 233 5.99 -12.42 -6.28
CA ALA A 233 7.37 -12.90 -6.23
C ALA A 233 7.44 -14.44 -6.09
N LYS A 234 6.59 -15.01 -5.22
CA LYS A 234 6.51 -16.45 -5.01
C LYS A 234 6.09 -17.20 -6.27
N LEU A 235 5.04 -16.72 -6.97
CA LEU A 235 4.54 -17.34 -8.19
C LEU A 235 5.45 -17.11 -9.41
N LEU A 236 6.18 -16.01 -9.46
CA LEU A 236 7.24 -15.79 -10.46
C LEU A 236 8.36 -16.81 -10.27
N LYS A 237 8.83 -16.98 -9.02
CA LYS A 237 9.89 -17.94 -8.70
C LYS A 237 9.52 -19.40 -9.02
N SER A 238 8.24 -19.79 -8.86
CA SER A 238 7.75 -21.12 -9.23
C SER A 238 7.48 -21.26 -10.73
N GLY A 239 7.48 -20.16 -11.50
CA GLY A 239 7.13 -20.13 -12.92
C GLY A 239 5.64 -20.17 -13.22
N GLU A 240 4.79 -20.31 -12.20
CA GLU A 240 3.34 -20.44 -12.35
C GLU A 240 2.66 -19.17 -12.87
N LEU A 241 3.26 -18.00 -12.62
CA LEU A 241 2.69 -16.72 -13.03
C LEU A 241 2.97 -16.39 -14.51
N LYS A 242 4.02 -16.96 -15.11
CA LYS A 242 4.47 -16.63 -16.46
C LYS A 242 3.37 -16.66 -17.53
N PRO A 243 2.49 -17.68 -17.62
CA PRO A 243 1.40 -17.70 -18.60
C PRO A 243 0.25 -16.75 -18.28
N LEU A 244 0.28 -16.08 -17.13
CA LEU A 244 -0.77 -15.18 -16.63
C LEU A 244 -0.33 -13.72 -16.62
N ILE A 245 0.71 -13.40 -17.37
CA ILE A 245 1.22 -12.04 -17.59
C ILE A 245 1.05 -11.70 -19.06
N ASP A 246 0.46 -10.55 -19.35
CA ASP A 246 0.30 -10.08 -20.73
C ASP A 246 1.56 -9.43 -21.31
N ALA A 247 1.49 -8.98 -22.57
CA ALA A 247 2.60 -8.36 -23.26
C ALA A 247 3.04 -7.02 -22.66
N GLU A 248 2.17 -6.35 -21.90
CA GLU A 248 2.42 -5.11 -21.19
C GLU A 248 2.87 -5.33 -19.72
N ASN A 249 3.21 -6.57 -19.38
CA ASN A 249 3.58 -7.00 -18.01
C ASN A 249 2.47 -6.77 -16.96
N ARG A 250 1.20 -6.88 -17.35
CA ARG A 250 0.06 -6.81 -16.44
C ARG A 250 -0.42 -8.21 -16.09
N LEU A 251 -0.99 -8.34 -14.88
CA LEU A 251 -1.58 -9.60 -14.46
C LEU A 251 -2.95 -9.82 -15.11
N LEU A 252 -3.13 -10.95 -15.74
CA LEU A 252 -4.44 -11.41 -16.21
C LEU A 252 -5.36 -11.76 -15.02
N PRO A 253 -6.71 -11.68 -15.17
CA PRO A 253 -7.65 -11.95 -14.09
C PRO A 253 -7.42 -13.27 -13.34
N ALA A 254 -7.02 -14.33 -14.05
CA ALA A 254 -6.74 -15.64 -13.45
C ALA A 254 -5.52 -15.62 -12.48
N ALA A 255 -4.57 -14.70 -12.67
CA ALA A 255 -3.45 -14.55 -11.76
C ALA A 255 -3.91 -14.15 -10.36
N TYR A 256 -4.93 -13.29 -10.27
CA TYR A 256 -5.47 -12.85 -8.98
C TYR A 256 -6.20 -13.97 -8.24
N ASP A 257 -6.80 -14.93 -8.95
CA ASP A 257 -7.39 -16.11 -8.32
C ASP A 257 -6.31 -17.02 -7.73
N MET A 258 -5.18 -17.13 -8.42
CA MET A 258 -4.03 -17.87 -7.93
C MET A 258 -3.40 -17.17 -6.72
N LEU A 259 -3.19 -15.86 -6.78
CA LEU A 259 -2.70 -15.05 -5.66
C LEU A 259 -3.59 -15.18 -4.44
N ASN A 260 -4.93 -15.08 -4.61
CA ASN A 260 -5.86 -15.17 -3.49
C ASN A 260 -5.89 -16.55 -2.80
N ARG A 261 -5.39 -17.60 -3.47
CA ARG A 261 -5.27 -18.96 -2.87
C ARG A 261 -4.01 -19.13 -2.03
N ILE A 262 -2.95 -18.40 -2.34
CA ILE A 262 -1.65 -18.55 -1.65
C ILE A 262 -1.40 -17.49 -0.57
N LEU A 263 -2.19 -16.42 -0.55
CA LEU A 263 -2.17 -15.32 0.44
C LEU A 263 -3.24 -15.53 1.52
#